data_fa5957f68c6fc095767f434a4d863e5d
#
_entry.id   fa5957f68c6fc095767f434a4d863e5d
#
_cell.length_a   1.000
_cell.length_b   1.000
_cell.length_c   1.000
_cell.angle_alpha   90.00
_cell.angle_beta   90.00
_cell.angle_gamma   90.00
#
_symmetry.space_group_name_H-M   'P 1'
#
loop_
_entity.id
_entity.type
_entity.pdbx_description
1 polymer ?
#
loop_
_entity_poly.entity_id
_entity_poly.type
_entity_poly.pdbx_seq_one_letter_code
_entity_poly.pdbx_strand_id
1 'polypeptide(L)'
;MKVAYIFRSDMAATFQLATMILPQLEEGFHGAEVVGMFFFDDNTYILRSGDPVGERLAKIAKEQNILLMMCDQCAVRRNLAEGTLEQCGRGEVTARGTVEGVTAGCFPQLYEALGTNPPDQVITL
;
A
#
# COMPACT_ATOMS: atom_id res chain seq x y z
N MET A 1 7.48 3.78 17.99
CA MET A 1 7.88 4.43 16.72
C MET A 1 6.84 4.14 15.68
N LYS A 2 6.46 5.16 14.92
CA LYS A 2 5.55 5.02 13.77
C LYS A 2 6.38 4.93 12.48
N VAL A 3 6.05 3.96 11.64
CA VAL A 3 6.76 3.75 10.36
C VAL A 3 5.78 3.68 9.20
N ALA A 4 6.25 4.12 8.04
CA ALA A 4 5.58 3.87 6.77
C ALA A 4 6.54 3.12 5.85
N TYR A 5 6.00 2.24 5.03
CA TYR A 5 6.78 1.47 4.06
C TYR A 5 6.49 1.91 2.64
N ILE A 6 7.52 1.97 1.82
CA ILE A 6 7.41 2.13 0.37
C ILE A 6 7.96 0.86 -0.27
N PHE A 7 7.10 0.14 -0.98
CA PHE A 7 7.48 -1.09 -1.69
C PHE A 7 7.76 -0.76 -3.14
N ARG A 8 9.02 -0.74 -3.51
CA ARG A 8 9.47 -0.27 -4.81
C ARG A 8 10.25 -1.32 -5.59
N SER A 9 11.18 -2.02 -4.94
CA SER A 9 12.03 -2.98 -5.64
C SER A 9 11.26 -4.26 -5.99
N ASP A 10 11.82 -5.04 -6.92
CA ASP A 10 11.31 -6.36 -7.24
C ASP A 10 11.21 -7.19 -5.96
N MET A 11 10.17 -7.96 -5.82
CA MET A 11 9.95 -8.86 -4.70
C MET A 11 9.74 -8.20 -3.33
N ALA A 12 9.71 -6.86 -3.22
CA ALA A 12 9.49 -6.23 -1.92
C ALA A 12 8.16 -6.68 -1.28
N ALA A 13 7.09 -6.73 -2.05
CA ALA A 13 5.81 -7.20 -1.56
C ALA A 13 5.74 -8.72 -1.41
N THR A 14 6.33 -9.48 -2.34
CA THR A 14 6.27 -10.94 -2.32
C THR A 14 7.26 -11.58 -1.35
N PHE A 15 8.29 -10.86 -0.96
CA PHE A 15 9.28 -11.34 0.00
C PHE A 15 9.21 -10.60 1.32
N GLN A 16 9.70 -9.37 1.41
CA GLN A 16 9.75 -8.67 2.70
C GLN A 16 8.37 -8.49 3.34
N LEU A 17 7.38 -8.05 2.57
CA LEU A 17 6.04 -7.88 3.10
C LEU A 17 5.40 -9.22 3.44
N ALA A 18 5.35 -10.14 2.49
CA ALA A 18 4.60 -11.37 2.64
C ALA A 18 5.20 -12.31 3.67
N THR A 19 6.53 -12.38 3.77
CA THR A 19 7.21 -13.37 4.63
C THR A 19 7.73 -12.79 5.95
N MET A 20 7.80 -11.48 6.09
CA MET A 20 8.34 -10.83 7.29
C MET A 20 7.33 -9.87 7.92
N ILE A 21 7.03 -8.77 7.25
CA ILE A 21 6.23 -7.69 7.84
C ILE A 21 4.82 -8.17 8.18
N LEU A 22 4.13 -8.80 7.24
CA LEU A 22 2.76 -9.23 7.46
C LEU A 22 2.61 -10.27 8.58
N PRO A 23 3.39 -11.36 8.61
CA PRO A 23 3.33 -12.29 9.75
C PRO A 23 3.66 -11.64 11.08
N GLN A 24 4.62 -10.72 11.12
CA GLN A 24 4.97 -10.01 12.35
C GLN A 24 3.83 -9.10 12.84
N LEU A 25 3.13 -8.45 11.92
CA LEU A 25 1.96 -7.65 12.26
C LEU A 25 0.81 -8.54 12.77
N GLU A 26 0.57 -9.65 12.09
CA GLU A 26 -0.50 -10.58 12.48
C GLU A 26 -0.27 -11.19 13.87
N GLU A 27 0.98 -11.50 14.21
CA GLU A 27 1.33 -12.10 15.50
C GLU A 27 1.68 -11.06 16.57
N GLY A 28 1.69 -9.78 16.25
CA GLY A 28 1.85 -8.72 17.22
C GLY A 28 3.26 -8.48 17.72
N PHE A 29 4.30 -8.84 16.95
CA PHE A 29 5.69 -8.62 17.37
C PHE A 29 6.52 -7.82 16.36
N HIS A 30 5.88 -7.03 15.51
CA HIS A 30 6.62 -6.22 14.51
C HIS A 30 7.52 -5.16 15.17
N GLY A 31 7.14 -4.67 16.34
CA GLY A 31 7.97 -3.76 17.13
C GLY A 31 7.82 -2.29 16.74
N ALA A 32 6.98 -1.97 15.77
CA ALA A 32 6.67 -0.60 15.38
C ALA A 32 5.19 -0.52 14.96
N GLU A 33 4.60 0.66 15.11
CA GLU A 33 3.28 0.94 14.57
C GLU A 33 3.40 1.30 13.10
N VAL A 34 2.81 0.50 12.21
CA VAL A 34 2.80 0.80 10.79
C VAL A 34 1.61 1.69 10.48
N VAL A 35 1.86 2.89 9.96
CA VAL A 35 0.80 3.87 9.66
C VAL A 35 0.42 3.88 8.19
N GLY A 36 1.27 3.37 7.31
CA GLY A 36 0.96 3.35 5.89
C GLY A 36 1.92 2.49 5.09
N MET A 37 1.41 2.04 3.95
CA MET A 37 2.16 1.28 2.96
C MET A 37 1.84 1.81 1.58
N PHE A 38 2.87 2.13 0.79
CA PHE A 38 2.74 2.65 -0.56
C PHE A 38 3.42 1.72 -1.54
N PHE A 39 2.69 1.34 -2.61
CA PHE A 39 3.11 0.28 -3.54
C PHE A 39 3.39 0.84 -4.92
N PHE A 40 4.58 0.57 -5.44
CA PHE A 40 5.01 0.90 -6.80
C PHE A 40 5.12 -0.34 -7.67
N ASP A 41 5.02 -0.15 -8.97
CA ASP A 41 5.31 -1.14 -10.00
C ASP A 41 4.57 -2.46 -9.76
N ASP A 42 5.21 -3.58 -9.94
CA ASP A 42 4.59 -4.90 -9.81
C ASP A 42 4.22 -5.26 -8.36
N ASN A 43 4.69 -4.49 -7.38
CA ASN A 43 4.24 -4.67 -6.01
C ASN A 43 2.73 -4.40 -5.86
N THR A 44 2.14 -3.63 -6.77
CA THR A 44 0.69 -3.39 -6.78
C THR A 44 -0.11 -4.66 -7.01
N TYR A 45 0.44 -5.67 -7.67
CA TYR A 45 -0.28 -6.92 -7.94
C TYR A 45 -0.67 -7.68 -6.68
N ILE A 46 0.05 -7.52 -5.57
CA ILE A 46 -0.32 -8.18 -4.31
C ILE A 46 -1.64 -7.64 -3.76
N LEU A 47 -2.05 -6.46 -4.21
CA LEU A 47 -3.29 -5.82 -3.77
C LEU A 47 -4.52 -6.23 -4.59
N ARG A 48 -4.36 -7.13 -5.55
CA ARG A 48 -5.51 -7.62 -6.34
C ARG A 48 -6.47 -8.39 -5.45
N SER A 49 -7.76 -8.19 -5.69
CA SER A 49 -8.82 -8.97 -5.04
C SER A 49 -8.57 -10.47 -5.25
N GLY A 50 -8.64 -11.23 -4.17
CA GLY A 50 -8.41 -12.69 -4.19
C GLY A 50 -6.96 -13.11 -4.01
N ASP A 51 -6.01 -12.19 -4.02
CA ASP A 51 -4.62 -12.54 -3.67
C ASP A 51 -4.56 -12.90 -2.20
N PRO A 52 -4.07 -14.11 -1.85
CA PRO A 52 -4.08 -14.55 -0.44
C PRO A 52 -3.32 -13.64 0.52
N VAL A 53 -2.19 -13.08 0.08
CA VAL A 53 -1.41 -12.15 0.89
C VAL A 53 -2.14 -10.80 0.98
N GLY A 54 -2.65 -10.32 -0.15
CA GLY A 54 -3.42 -9.07 -0.20
C GLY A 54 -4.66 -9.10 0.68
N GLU A 55 -5.38 -10.21 0.70
CA GLU A 55 -6.56 -10.34 1.56
C GLU A 55 -6.19 -10.33 3.05
N ARG A 56 -5.12 -10.99 3.44
CA ARG A 56 -4.60 -10.95 4.82
C ARG A 56 -4.14 -9.54 5.18
N LEU A 57 -3.45 -8.88 4.25
CA LEU A 57 -2.99 -7.50 4.46
C LEU A 57 -4.16 -6.54 4.64
N ALA A 58 -5.20 -6.66 3.82
CA ALA A 58 -6.39 -5.82 3.94
C ALA A 58 -7.05 -5.97 5.31
N LYS A 59 -7.12 -7.19 5.83
CA LYS A 59 -7.68 -7.48 7.15
C LYS A 59 -6.87 -6.80 8.25
N ILE A 60 -5.55 -6.99 8.26
CA ILE A 60 -4.71 -6.40 9.32
C ILE A 60 -4.64 -4.87 9.20
N ALA A 61 -4.67 -4.35 7.97
CA ALA A 61 -4.70 -2.91 7.74
C ALA A 61 -5.97 -2.25 8.30
N LYS A 62 -7.11 -2.91 8.16
CA LYS A 62 -8.38 -2.44 8.74
C LYS A 62 -8.33 -2.49 10.26
N GLU A 63 -7.83 -3.57 10.84
CA GLU A 63 -7.73 -3.75 12.28
C GLU A 63 -6.77 -2.75 12.94
N GLN A 64 -5.66 -2.44 12.27
CA GLN A 64 -4.60 -1.59 12.81
C GLN A 64 -4.56 -0.19 12.21
N ASN A 65 -5.55 0.17 11.39
CA ASN A 65 -5.65 1.48 10.74
C ASN A 65 -4.41 1.83 9.91
N ILE A 66 -4.01 0.92 9.05
CA ILE A 66 -2.87 1.11 8.15
C ILE A 66 -3.37 1.61 6.80
N LEU A 67 -2.84 2.75 6.33
CA LEU A 67 -3.12 3.24 4.98
C LEU A 67 -2.53 2.26 3.96
N LEU A 68 -3.36 1.82 3.01
CA LEU A 68 -2.91 1.07 1.84
C LEU A 68 -3.11 1.93 0.60
N MET A 69 -2.03 2.39 -0.01
CA MET A 69 -2.08 3.21 -1.22
C MET A 69 -1.14 2.63 -2.26
N MET A 70 -1.60 2.61 -3.50
CA MET A 70 -0.75 2.23 -4.64
C MET A 70 -0.57 3.43 -5.56
N CYS A 71 0.59 3.49 -6.21
CA CYS A 71 0.88 4.49 -7.23
C CYS A 71 -0.22 4.43 -8.30
N ASP A 72 -0.86 5.57 -8.55
CA ASP A 72 -1.97 5.66 -9.49
C ASP A 72 -1.55 5.34 -10.93
N GLN A 73 -0.38 5.81 -11.35
CA GLN A 73 0.15 5.49 -12.66
C GLN A 73 0.47 4.00 -12.79
N CYS A 74 1.08 3.41 -11.76
CA CYS A 74 1.36 1.98 -11.74
C CYS A 74 0.06 1.16 -11.83
N ALA A 75 -0.98 1.60 -11.13
CA ALA A 75 -2.27 0.92 -11.10
C ALA A 75 -3.00 1.02 -12.44
N VAL A 76 -3.03 2.19 -13.07
CA VAL A 76 -3.64 2.39 -14.40
C VAL A 76 -2.95 1.50 -15.43
N ARG A 77 -1.62 1.46 -15.43
CA ARG A 77 -0.84 0.63 -16.36
C ARG A 77 -1.09 -0.87 -16.19
N ARG A 78 -1.55 -1.30 -15.01
CA ARG A 78 -1.77 -2.71 -14.67
C ARG A 78 -3.24 -3.09 -14.56
N ASN A 79 -4.12 -2.23 -15.02
CA ASN A 79 -5.58 -2.45 -14.99
C ASN A 79 -6.12 -2.66 -13.55
N LEU A 80 -5.51 -1.97 -12.58
CA LEU A 80 -5.93 -2.00 -11.18
C LEU A 80 -6.57 -0.68 -10.75
N ALA A 81 -6.86 0.21 -11.70
CA ALA A 81 -7.50 1.47 -11.42
C ALA A 81 -8.28 1.97 -12.65
N GLU A 82 -9.31 2.75 -12.38
CA GLU A 82 -10.04 3.51 -13.39
C GLU A 82 -9.45 4.91 -13.46
N GLY A 83 -9.14 5.34 -14.69
CA GLY A 83 -8.56 6.64 -14.96
C GLY A 83 -7.60 6.59 -16.13
N THR A 84 -7.03 7.75 -16.45
CA THR A 84 -6.05 7.92 -17.51
C THR A 84 -4.71 8.37 -16.93
N LEU A 85 -3.65 8.24 -17.72
CA LEU A 85 -2.33 8.68 -17.26
C LEU A 85 -2.27 10.20 -17.01
N GLU A 86 -3.08 10.99 -17.72
CA GLU A 86 -3.17 12.44 -17.50
C GLU A 86 -3.80 12.80 -16.16
N GLN A 87 -4.62 11.91 -15.59
CA GLN A 87 -5.27 12.13 -14.30
C GLN A 87 -4.37 11.74 -13.12
N CYS A 88 -3.27 11.06 -13.37
CA CYS A 88 -2.35 10.65 -12.30
C CYS A 88 -1.76 11.86 -11.58
N GLY A 89 -1.69 11.78 -10.26
CA GLY A 89 -1.23 12.87 -9.40
C GLY A 89 -2.29 13.90 -9.03
N ARG A 90 -3.48 13.82 -9.62
CA ARG A 90 -4.57 14.78 -9.43
C ARG A 90 -5.65 14.32 -8.45
N GLY A 91 -5.52 13.13 -7.90
CA GLY A 91 -6.54 12.55 -7.01
C GLY A 91 -7.81 12.10 -7.72
N GLU A 92 -7.73 11.87 -9.04
CA GLU A 92 -8.89 11.52 -9.88
C GLU A 92 -8.93 10.03 -10.26
N VAL A 93 -7.88 9.27 -9.95
CA VAL A 93 -7.79 7.84 -10.27
C VAL A 93 -8.37 7.02 -9.13
N THR A 94 -9.21 6.06 -9.45
CA THR A 94 -9.90 5.21 -8.47
C THR A 94 -9.43 3.77 -8.58
N ALA A 95 -9.06 3.17 -7.47
CA ALA A 95 -8.67 1.76 -7.41
C ALA A 95 -9.81 0.83 -7.89
N ARG A 96 -9.45 -0.23 -8.60
CA ARG A 96 -10.39 -1.19 -9.17
C ARG A 96 -9.81 -2.60 -9.10
N GLY A 97 -10.67 -3.57 -8.74
CA GLY A 97 -10.26 -4.99 -8.68
C GLY A 97 -9.24 -5.28 -7.57
N THR A 98 -9.23 -4.49 -6.52
CA THR A 98 -8.32 -4.60 -5.41
C THR A 98 -9.00 -5.13 -4.15
N VAL A 99 -8.19 -5.55 -3.18
CA VAL A 99 -8.68 -5.87 -1.84
C VAL A 99 -9.26 -4.62 -1.16
N GLU A 100 -10.05 -4.81 -0.11
CA GLU A 100 -10.73 -3.74 0.60
C GLU A 100 -9.73 -2.70 1.15
N GLY A 101 -10.10 -1.43 1.06
CA GLY A 101 -9.36 -0.33 1.70
C GLY A 101 -8.22 0.25 0.88
N VAL A 102 -7.92 -0.31 -0.29
CA VAL A 102 -6.85 0.20 -1.15
C VAL A 102 -7.30 1.47 -1.86
N THR A 103 -6.45 2.49 -1.82
CA THR A 103 -6.63 3.71 -2.60
C THR A 103 -5.52 3.85 -3.64
N ALA A 104 -5.80 4.60 -4.70
CA ALA A 104 -4.81 4.95 -5.72
C ALA A 104 -4.46 6.43 -5.60
N GLY A 105 -3.18 6.76 -5.67
CA GLY A 105 -2.74 8.14 -5.58
C GLY A 105 -1.28 8.28 -5.96
N CYS A 106 -0.83 9.52 -5.98
CA CYS A 106 0.56 9.87 -6.19
C CYS A 106 1.10 10.57 -4.94
N PHE A 107 2.25 11.17 -5.03
CA PHE A 107 2.88 11.81 -3.88
C PHE A 107 2.00 12.86 -3.18
N PRO A 108 1.27 13.75 -3.90
CA PRO A 108 0.41 14.70 -3.21
C PRO A 108 -0.65 14.02 -2.33
N GLN A 109 -1.29 12.96 -2.83
CA GLN A 109 -2.29 12.21 -2.07
C GLN A 109 -1.66 11.43 -0.92
N LEU A 110 -0.44 10.92 -1.12
CA LEU A 110 0.30 10.22 -0.07
C LEU A 110 0.63 11.17 1.08
N TYR A 111 1.14 12.36 0.78
CA TYR A 111 1.48 13.35 1.82
C TYR A 111 0.24 13.76 2.61
N GLU A 112 -0.87 14.00 1.93
CA GLU A 112 -2.13 14.35 2.58
C GLU A 112 -2.61 13.23 3.50
N ALA A 113 -2.60 11.99 3.00
CA ALA A 113 -3.05 10.84 3.79
C ALA A 113 -2.15 10.57 5.00
N LEU A 114 -0.84 10.63 4.84
CA LEU A 114 0.11 10.44 5.95
C LEU A 114 0.06 11.60 6.95
N GLY A 115 -0.38 12.78 6.52
CA GLY A 115 -0.48 13.95 7.40
C GLY A 115 -1.47 13.77 8.55
N THR A 116 -2.42 12.85 8.44
CA THR A 116 -3.38 12.56 9.50
C THR A 116 -2.82 11.66 10.60
N ASN A 117 -1.76 10.91 10.30
CA ASN A 117 -1.05 10.04 11.25
C ASN A 117 0.40 9.89 10.77
N PRO A 118 1.22 10.94 10.95
CA PRO A 118 2.54 10.99 10.33
C PRO A 118 3.51 9.95 10.89
N PRO A 119 4.31 9.31 10.02
CA PRO A 119 5.35 8.39 10.49
C PRO A 119 6.55 9.14 11.05
N ASP A 120 7.25 8.49 11.97
CA ASP A 120 8.57 8.95 12.45
C ASP A 120 9.67 8.59 11.44
N GLN A 121 9.50 7.46 10.75
CA GLN A 121 10.44 6.96 9.75
C GLN A 121 9.69 6.44 8.53
N VAL A 122 10.28 6.63 7.35
CA VAL A 122 9.82 6.02 6.09
C VAL A 122 10.90 5.06 5.62
N ILE A 123 10.52 3.82 5.39
CA ILE A 123 11.43 2.76 4.98
C ILE A 123 11.07 2.33 3.56
N THR A 124 12.03 2.48 2.64
CA THR A 124 11.85 2.07 1.25
C THR A 124 12.51 0.73 1.01
N LEU A 125 11.74 -0.22 0.48
CA LEU A 125 12.18 -1.57 0.17
C LEU A 125 12.12 -1.83 -1.33
#